data_19df12a8f964da1a2616d25acd91808b
#
_entry.id   19df12a8f964da1a2616d25acd91808b
#
_cell.length_a   1.000
_cell.length_b   1.000
_cell.length_c   1.000
_cell.angle_alpha   90.00
_cell.angle_beta   90.00
_cell.angle_gamma   90.00
#
_symmetry.space_group_name_H-M   'P 1'
#
loop_
_entity.id
_entity.type
_entity.pdbx_description
1 polymer ?
#
loop_
_entity_poly.entity_id
_entity_poly.type
_entity_poly.pdbx_seq_one_letter_code
_entity_poly.pdbx_strand_id
1 'polypeptide(L)'
;MENDQKYLTENREKFNNDLLDFISIPSIAALPEHSKDVQRAAAWLKERMLKAGIENVELMDTGGQPAVYGDWLHAGSDKPTVLIYGHFDVQPVDPLDLWNIDPFKPIIKDNKIYGRGASDDKGSMFIPIVVFESIFKTSETF
;
A
#
# COMPACT_ATOMS: atom_id res chain seq x y z
N MET A 1 20.55 9.48 -0.60
CA MET A 1 20.33 8.80 0.72
C MET A 1 19.97 9.77 1.85
N GLU A 2 20.74 10.83 2.11
CA GLU A 2 20.41 11.79 3.19
C GLU A 2 19.11 12.57 2.93
N ASN A 3 18.89 13.00 1.69
CA ASN A 3 17.67 13.68 1.28
C ASN A 3 16.43 12.79 1.37
N ASP A 4 16.56 11.49 1.04
CA ASP A 4 15.45 10.53 1.12
C ASP A 4 15.02 10.30 2.57
N GLN A 5 15.98 10.13 3.48
CA GLN A 5 15.70 9.97 4.91
C GLN A 5 15.06 11.23 5.51
N LYS A 6 15.49 12.40 5.08
CA LYS A 6 14.89 13.68 5.49
C LYS A 6 13.44 13.74 5.00
N TYR A 7 13.19 13.47 3.71
CA TYR A 7 11.83 13.45 3.14
C TYR A 7 10.91 12.47 3.89
N LEU A 8 11.37 11.26 4.14
CA LEU A 8 10.61 10.24 4.89
C LEU A 8 10.27 10.72 6.31
N THR A 9 11.22 11.39 6.98
CA THR A 9 11.02 11.89 8.33
C THR A 9 10.01 13.04 8.36
N GLU A 10 10.15 14.00 7.45
CA GLU A 10 9.27 15.17 7.34
C GLU A 10 7.83 14.79 6.93
N ASN A 11 7.65 13.71 6.18
CA ASN A 11 6.35 13.23 5.71
C ASN A 11 5.80 12.04 6.51
N ARG A 12 6.43 11.68 7.65
CA ARG A 12 6.05 10.51 8.44
C ARG A 12 4.57 10.47 8.81
N GLU A 13 4.02 11.60 9.24
CA GLU A 13 2.61 11.69 9.63
C GLU A 13 1.68 11.42 8.44
N LYS A 14 1.98 12.01 7.27
CA LYS A 14 1.26 11.75 6.03
C LYS A 14 1.27 10.26 5.68
N PHE A 15 2.44 9.63 5.69
CA PHE A 15 2.56 8.21 5.35
C PHE A 15 1.84 7.29 6.35
N ASN A 16 1.89 7.64 7.64
CA ASN A 16 1.13 6.92 8.65
C ASN A 16 -0.38 7.04 8.40
N ASN A 17 -0.88 8.23 8.11
CA ASN A 17 -2.30 8.44 7.81
C ASN A 17 -2.73 7.70 6.54
N ASP A 18 -1.95 7.77 5.46
CA ASP A 18 -2.19 7.01 4.23
C ASP A 18 -2.30 5.50 4.54
N LEU A 19 -1.40 4.96 5.36
CA LEU A 19 -1.44 3.54 5.73
C LEU A 19 -2.64 3.20 6.62
N LEU A 20 -3.01 4.06 7.57
CA LEU A 20 -4.21 3.86 8.39
C LEU A 20 -5.48 3.85 7.52
N ASP A 21 -5.58 4.78 6.56
CA ASP A 21 -6.69 4.82 5.61
C ASP A 21 -6.76 3.53 4.79
N PHE A 22 -5.62 3.03 4.31
CA PHE A 22 -5.56 1.79 3.56
C PHE A 22 -5.96 0.57 4.38
N ILE A 23 -5.48 0.47 5.63
CA ILE A 23 -5.85 -0.63 6.55
C ILE A 23 -7.34 -0.58 6.88
N SER A 24 -7.96 0.60 6.95
CA SER A 24 -9.38 0.75 7.28
C SER A 24 -10.34 0.15 6.25
N ILE A 25 -9.86 -0.18 5.05
CA ILE A 25 -10.67 -0.82 4.01
C ILE A 25 -10.70 -2.33 4.27
N PRO A 26 -11.88 -2.95 4.57
CA PRO A 26 -11.97 -4.37 4.87
C PRO A 26 -11.96 -5.23 3.60
N SER A 27 -10.84 -5.25 2.90
CA SER A 27 -10.64 -5.95 1.62
C SER A 27 -10.51 -7.47 1.80
N ILE A 28 -11.53 -8.12 2.37
CA ILE A 28 -11.56 -9.56 2.66
C ILE A 28 -11.97 -10.31 1.39
N ALA A 29 -11.00 -10.72 0.57
CA ALA A 29 -11.27 -11.34 -0.73
C ALA A 29 -12.00 -12.68 -0.64
N ALA A 30 -11.88 -13.37 0.50
CA ALA A 30 -12.54 -14.66 0.72
C ALA A 30 -14.06 -14.56 0.94
N LEU A 31 -14.60 -13.37 1.20
CA LEU A 31 -16.01 -13.14 1.52
C LEU A 31 -16.69 -12.32 0.40
N PRO A 32 -17.69 -12.87 -0.29
CA PRO A 32 -18.38 -12.18 -1.39
C PRO A 32 -18.98 -10.82 -1.02
N GLU A 33 -19.45 -10.64 0.19
CA GLU A 33 -20.00 -9.39 0.73
C GLU A 33 -18.95 -8.26 0.76
N HIS A 34 -17.66 -8.58 0.81
CA HIS A 34 -16.55 -7.63 0.77
C HIS A 34 -16.00 -7.36 -0.64
N SER A 35 -16.61 -7.89 -1.71
CA SER A 35 -16.15 -7.66 -3.09
C SER A 35 -16.00 -6.18 -3.44
N LYS A 36 -16.93 -5.32 -2.99
CA LYS A 36 -16.84 -3.87 -3.19
C LYS A 36 -15.69 -3.24 -2.39
N ASP A 37 -15.37 -3.77 -1.24
CA ASP A 37 -14.25 -3.31 -0.43
C ASP A 37 -12.90 -3.67 -1.06
N VAL A 38 -12.80 -4.85 -1.68
CA VAL A 38 -11.61 -5.25 -2.46
C VAL A 38 -11.40 -4.29 -3.65
N GLN A 39 -12.48 -3.97 -4.38
CA GLN A 39 -12.41 -3.00 -5.47
C GLN A 39 -12.02 -1.60 -4.98
N ARG A 40 -12.55 -1.18 -3.83
CA ARG A 40 -12.20 0.11 -3.20
C ARG A 40 -10.72 0.14 -2.79
N ALA A 41 -10.20 -0.95 -2.25
CA ALA A 41 -8.79 -1.06 -1.89
C ALA A 41 -7.89 -1.01 -3.13
N ALA A 42 -8.26 -1.68 -4.22
CA ALA A 42 -7.54 -1.61 -5.50
C ALA A 42 -7.54 -0.19 -6.08
N ALA A 43 -8.68 0.49 -6.07
CA ALA A 43 -8.78 1.87 -6.53
C ALA A 43 -7.94 2.83 -5.66
N TRP A 44 -7.98 2.67 -4.34
CA TRP A 44 -7.16 3.45 -3.42
C TRP A 44 -5.67 3.25 -3.72
N LEU A 45 -5.24 2.00 -3.92
CA LEU A 45 -3.85 1.65 -4.21
C LEU A 45 -3.40 2.26 -5.54
N LYS A 46 -4.23 2.17 -6.59
CA LYS A 46 -3.96 2.81 -7.88
C LYS A 46 -3.70 4.32 -7.71
N GLU A 47 -4.60 5.02 -7.05
CA GLU A 47 -4.46 6.46 -6.80
C GLU A 47 -3.21 6.78 -5.97
N ARG A 48 -2.89 5.93 -5.00
CA ARG A 48 -1.71 6.11 -4.15
C ARG A 48 -0.40 5.91 -4.92
N MET A 49 -0.36 4.93 -5.83
CA MET A 49 0.78 4.70 -6.71
C MET A 49 1.01 5.88 -7.67
N LEU A 50 -0.07 6.38 -8.29
CA LEU A 50 0.00 7.59 -9.13
C LEU A 50 0.53 8.81 -8.37
N LYS A 51 0.05 9.05 -7.15
CA LYS A 51 0.54 10.12 -6.27
C LYS A 51 2.02 9.97 -5.91
N ALA A 52 2.51 8.75 -5.83
CA ALA A 52 3.92 8.46 -5.59
C ALA A 52 4.80 8.76 -6.81
N GLY A 53 4.23 8.94 -8.00
CA GLY A 53 4.95 9.16 -9.25
C GLY A 53 5.21 7.89 -10.06
N ILE A 54 4.57 6.77 -9.68
CA ILE A 54 4.59 5.53 -10.46
C ILE A 54 3.73 5.75 -11.70
N GLU A 55 4.20 5.27 -12.84
CA GLU A 55 3.58 5.46 -14.15
C GLU A 55 2.81 4.21 -14.59
N ASN A 56 2.05 4.33 -15.68
CA ASN A 56 1.28 3.24 -16.30
C ASN A 56 0.44 2.45 -15.29
N VAL A 57 -0.11 3.16 -14.27
CA VAL A 57 -0.87 2.49 -13.20
C VAL A 57 -2.25 2.11 -13.70
N GLU A 58 -2.55 0.82 -13.69
CA GLU A 58 -3.82 0.27 -14.16
C GLU A 58 -4.41 -0.76 -13.19
N LEU A 59 -5.72 -0.93 -13.29
CA LEU A 59 -6.46 -2.03 -12.68
C LEU A 59 -6.64 -3.11 -13.75
N MET A 60 -6.01 -4.26 -13.54
CA MET A 60 -6.07 -5.39 -14.46
C MET A 60 -7.21 -6.32 -14.05
N ASP A 61 -8.09 -6.62 -15.00
CA ASP A 61 -9.09 -7.67 -14.82
C ASP A 61 -8.41 -9.04 -14.89
N THR A 62 -8.60 -9.83 -13.85
CA THR A 62 -8.05 -11.18 -13.75
C THR A 62 -9.14 -12.26 -13.91
N GLY A 63 -10.37 -11.87 -14.18
CA GLY A 63 -11.53 -12.76 -14.13
C GLY A 63 -12.01 -13.06 -12.70
N GLY A 64 -11.41 -12.42 -11.70
CA GLY A 64 -11.74 -12.52 -10.28
C GLY A 64 -11.58 -11.19 -9.56
N GLN A 65 -10.74 -11.14 -8.53
CA GLN A 65 -10.41 -9.88 -7.89
C GLN A 65 -9.36 -9.11 -8.71
N PRO A 66 -9.42 -7.78 -8.79
CA PRO A 66 -8.52 -7.00 -9.62
C PRO A 66 -7.07 -7.08 -9.14
N ALA A 67 -6.13 -7.05 -10.08
CA ALA A 67 -4.73 -6.74 -9.78
C ALA A 67 -4.46 -5.26 -10.06
N VAL A 68 -3.52 -4.67 -9.32
CA VAL A 68 -3.03 -3.33 -9.57
C VAL A 68 -1.60 -3.44 -10.08
N TYR A 69 -1.37 -2.90 -11.26
CA TYR A 69 -0.04 -2.84 -11.89
C TYR A 69 0.40 -1.38 -12.01
N GLY A 70 1.69 -1.15 -11.97
CA GLY A 70 2.31 0.12 -12.32
C GLY A 70 3.80 -0.07 -12.51
N ASP A 71 4.43 0.77 -13.30
CA ASP A 71 5.86 0.70 -13.57
C ASP A 71 6.55 2.07 -13.60
N TRP A 72 7.86 2.04 -13.62
CA TRP A 72 8.75 3.13 -13.95
C TRP A 72 10.00 2.53 -14.60
N LEU A 73 10.16 2.71 -15.91
CA LEU A 73 11.15 1.98 -16.73
C LEU A 73 12.16 2.93 -17.41
N HIS A 74 12.50 4.05 -16.77
CA HIS A 74 13.36 5.08 -17.36
C HIS A 74 14.84 4.98 -16.97
N ALA A 75 15.25 3.94 -16.20
CA ALA A 75 16.64 3.79 -15.74
C ALA A 75 17.64 3.47 -16.85
N GLY A 76 17.17 3.13 -18.05
CA GLY A 76 17.99 2.77 -19.21
C GLY A 76 17.96 1.28 -19.53
N SER A 77 18.23 0.94 -20.80
CA SER A 77 18.12 -0.42 -21.31
C SER A 77 19.21 -1.38 -20.78
N ASP A 78 20.25 -0.86 -20.17
CA ASP A 78 21.37 -1.59 -19.56
C ASP A 78 21.14 -1.90 -18.07
N LYS A 79 20.04 -1.42 -17.49
CA LYS A 79 19.72 -1.62 -16.08
C LYS A 79 18.74 -2.79 -15.89
N PRO A 80 18.89 -3.55 -14.79
CA PRO A 80 17.94 -4.60 -14.48
C PRO A 80 16.57 -4.02 -14.07
N THR A 81 15.50 -4.71 -14.43
CA THR A 81 14.17 -4.42 -13.94
C THR A 81 13.90 -5.22 -12.66
N VAL A 82 13.43 -4.56 -11.63
CA VAL A 82 13.03 -5.18 -10.35
C VAL A 82 11.51 -5.28 -10.33
N LEU A 83 10.98 -6.48 -10.16
CA LEU A 83 9.56 -6.70 -9.90
C LEU A 83 9.33 -6.75 -8.39
N ILE A 84 8.41 -5.89 -7.91
CA ILE A 84 7.96 -5.90 -6.53
C ILE A 84 6.53 -6.43 -6.50
N TYR A 85 6.27 -7.40 -5.63
CA TYR A 85 4.97 -8.04 -5.46
C TYR A 85 4.49 -7.86 -4.02
N GLY A 86 3.18 -7.68 -3.86
CA GLY A 86 2.47 -7.68 -2.59
C GLY A 86 0.99 -7.90 -2.82
N HIS A 87 0.19 -8.03 -1.73
CA HIS A 87 -1.25 -8.17 -1.84
C HIS A 87 -2.00 -7.21 -0.91
N PHE A 88 -3.16 -6.76 -1.33
CA PHE A 88 -3.97 -5.78 -0.61
C PHE A 88 -5.26 -6.36 -0.02
N ASP A 89 -5.54 -7.62 -0.29
CA ASP A 89 -6.58 -8.33 0.43
C ASP A 89 -6.12 -8.77 1.81
N VAL A 90 -7.06 -9.10 2.64
CA VAL A 90 -6.80 -9.52 4.01
C VAL A 90 -7.66 -10.73 4.39
N GLN A 91 -7.20 -11.51 5.36
CA GLN A 91 -7.95 -12.62 5.91
C GLN A 91 -9.18 -12.14 6.71
N PRO A 92 -10.22 -12.96 6.82
CA PRO A 92 -11.31 -12.74 7.78
C PRO A 92 -10.80 -12.50 9.20
N VAL A 93 -11.63 -11.84 10.00
CA VAL A 93 -11.25 -11.36 11.34
C VAL A 93 -11.80 -12.22 12.47
N ASP A 94 -12.53 -13.28 12.14
CA ASP A 94 -13.12 -14.16 13.15
C ASP A 94 -12.06 -14.96 13.92
N PRO A 95 -12.28 -15.16 15.24
CA PRO A 95 -13.38 -14.61 16.04
C PRO A 95 -13.13 -13.15 16.48
N LEU A 96 -14.12 -12.27 16.32
CA LEU A 96 -14.01 -10.84 16.64
C LEU A 96 -13.77 -10.54 18.11
N ASP A 97 -14.22 -11.40 19.02
CA ASP A 97 -14.09 -11.24 20.46
C ASP A 97 -12.63 -11.40 20.96
N LEU A 98 -11.73 -11.91 20.12
CA LEU A 98 -10.30 -11.99 20.42
C LEU A 98 -9.53 -10.72 20.05
N TRP A 99 -10.17 -9.78 19.37
CA TRP A 99 -9.52 -8.52 19.04
C TRP A 99 -9.63 -7.50 20.17
N ASN A 100 -8.51 -6.85 20.52
CA ASN A 100 -8.49 -5.79 21.52
C ASN A 100 -8.92 -4.42 20.95
N ILE A 101 -9.04 -4.32 19.63
CA ILE A 101 -9.50 -3.14 18.88
C ILE A 101 -10.36 -3.61 17.72
N ASP A 102 -11.16 -2.72 17.14
CA ASP A 102 -11.80 -3.00 15.85
C ASP A 102 -10.73 -3.23 14.77
N PRO A 103 -10.71 -4.40 14.09
CA PRO A 103 -9.67 -4.75 13.12
C PRO A 103 -9.50 -3.75 11.97
N PHE A 104 -10.58 -3.04 11.61
CA PHE A 104 -10.61 -2.05 10.53
C PHE A 104 -10.72 -0.59 11.01
N LYS A 105 -10.49 -0.36 12.31
CA LYS A 105 -10.19 0.97 12.87
C LYS A 105 -8.77 0.98 13.42
N PRO A 106 -7.77 1.03 12.52
CA PRO A 106 -6.39 0.91 12.93
C PRO A 106 -5.97 2.05 13.86
N ILE A 107 -5.08 1.75 14.79
CA ILE A 107 -4.53 2.72 15.74
C ILE A 107 -3.00 2.69 15.73
N ILE A 108 -2.41 3.82 16.08
CA ILE A 108 -0.97 3.90 16.40
C ILE A 108 -0.83 3.93 17.92
N LYS A 109 -0.10 2.98 18.46
CA LYS A 109 0.23 2.91 19.89
C LYS A 109 1.65 2.39 20.08
N ASP A 110 2.43 3.03 20.92
CA ASP A 110 3.81 2.66 21.25
C ASP A 110 4.69 2.49 19.97
N ASN A 111 4.57 3.42 19.01
CA ASN A 111 5.23 3.41 17.69
C ASN A 111 4.92 2.17 16.83
N LYS A 112 3.80 1.50 17.07
CA LYS A 112 3.33 0.36 16.29
C LYS A 112 1.93 0.64 15.76
N ILE A 113 1.65 0.14 14.55
CA ILE A 113 0.32 0.17 13.95
C ILE A 113 -0.38 -1.16 14.23
N TYR A 114 -1.59 -1.08 14.73
CA TYR A 114 -2.45 -2.23 15.01
C TYR A 114 -3.68 -2.16 14.11
N GLY A 115 -4.01 -3.28 13.46
CA GLY A 115 -5.14 -3.44 12.57
C GLY A 115 -4.98 -4.68 11.67
N ARG A 116 -6.06 -5.16 11.06
CA ARG A 116 -6.00 -6.26 10.11
C ARG A 116 -5.29 -5.81 8.82
N GLY A 117 -4.22 -6.50 8.43
CA GLY A 117 -3.40 -6.14 7.28
C GLY A 117 -2.23 -5.20 7.62
N ALA A 118 -2.07 -4.76 8.87
CA ALA A 118 -0.97 -3.86 9.27
C ALA A 118 0.43 -4.47 9.01
N SER A 119 0.56 -5.79 9.04
CA SER A 119 1.78 -6.51 8.71
C SER A 119 1.60 -7.34 7.44
N ASP A 120 0.50 -8.08 7.30
CA ASP A 120 0.22 -9.00 6.21
C ASP A 120 -1.02 -8.53 5.44
N ASP A 121 -0.88 -7.88 4.26
CA ASP A 121 0.38 -7.45 3.64
C ASP A 121 0.37 -5.96 3.33
N LYS A 122 -0.74 -5.23 3.65
CA LYS A 122 -0.89 -3.80 3.34
C LYS A 122 0.27 -2.95 3.86
N GLY A 123 0.73 -3.23 5.10
CA GLY A 123 1.86 -2.49 5.66
C GLY A 123 3.16 -2.77 4.90
N SER A 124 3.46 -4.04 4.62
CA SER A 124 4.69 -4.42 3.93
C SER A 124 4.71 -3.94 2.48
N MET A 125 3.61 -4.12 1.73
CA MET A 125 3.51 -3.67 0.35
C MET A 125 3.45 -2.14 0.20
N PHE A 126 3.10 -1.41 1.25
CA PHE A 126 3.09 0.05 1.24
C PHE A 126 4.50 0.65 1.31
N ILE A 127 5.46 -0.06 1.90
CA ILE A 127 6.85 0.40 2.06
C ILE A 127 7.48 0.76 0.71
N PRO A 128 7.51 -0.11 -0.33
CA PRO A 128 8.10 0.24 -1.62
C PRO A 128 7.44 1.47 -2.27
N ILE A 129 6.12 1.68 -2.12
CA ILE A 129 5.44 2.85 -2.68
C ILE A 129 5.97 4.13 -2.04
N VAL A 130 6.15 4.13 -0.72
CA VAL A 130 6.72 5.26 0.04
C VAL A 130 8.19 5.50 -0.35
N VAL A 131 8.95 4.42 -0.55
CA VAL A 131 10.35 4.50 -1.00
C VAL A 131 10.42 5.12 -2.40
N PHE A 132 9.59 4.68 -3.36
CA PHE A 132 9.53 5.30 -4.68
C PHE A 132 9.17 6.77 -4.61
N GLU A 133 8.14 7.14 -3.85
CA GLU A 133 7.78 8.55 -3.65
C GLU A 133 8.97 9.36 -3.13
N SER A 134 9.68 8.83 -2.13
CA SER A 134 10.85 9.49 -1.57
C SER A 134 11.93 9.71 -2.63
N ILE A 135 12.28 8.67 -3.39
CA ILE A 135 13.29 8.75 -4.45
C ILE A 135 12.87 9.77 -5.51
N PHE A 136 11.64 9.69 -6.04
CA PHE A 136 11.16 10.61 -7.09
C PHE A 136 11.07 12.07 -6.62
N LYS A 137 10.89 12.33 -5.31
CA LYS A 137 10.83 13.68 -4.76
C LYS A 137 12.19 14.27 -4.41
N THR A 138 13.21 13.44 -4.25
CA THR A 138 14.50 13.89 -3.71
C THR A 138 15.67 13.73 -4.70
N SER A 139 15.51 12.89 -5.73
CA SER A 139 16.54 12.74 -6.77
C SER A 139 16.39 13.81 -7.83
N GLU A 140 17.49 14.51 -8.13
CA GLU A 140 17.54 15.52 -9.19
C GLU A 140 17.73 14.90 -10.58
N THR A 141 18.16 13.63 -10.64
CA THR A 141 18.39 12.87 -11.87
C THR A 141 18.12 11.38 -11.66
N PHE A 142 17.46 10.76 -12.62
CA PHE A 142 17.33 9.31 -12.78
C PHE A 142 18.16 8.86 -13.99
#